data_c3a44f87019beed832e5b301e5d2fd2a
#
_entry.id   c3a44f87019beed832e5b301e5d2fd2a
#
_cell.length_a   1.000
_cell.length_b   1.000
_cell.length_c   1.000
_cell.angle_alpha   90.00
_cell.angle_beta   90.00
_cell.angle_gamma   90.00
#
_symmetry.space_group_name_H-M   'P 1'
#
loop_
_entity.id
_entity.type
_entity.pdbx_description
1 polymer ?
#
loop_
_entity_poly.entity_id
_entity_poly.type
_entity_poly.pdbx_seq_one_letter_code
_entity_poly.pdbx_strand_id
1 'polypeptide(L)'
;IVTITKDIIYEAFSMDVIEIGKTTTTDLEWWMRQKVTDLGLSTWFQPSVDIQRNSEVNGGHLRSFSNRPSENIIQRGDLLHCDFGITYLRLNSDCQQMAYVLKDDEFDVPIFLKEAFDKANLLQDILTSNFIEGHTGNEILLNSLSDAKKNGLRPSIYTHPLGLYGHSSGPTIGMWDAQGG
;
A
#
# COMPACT_ATOMS: atom_id res chain seq x y z
N ILE A 1 -7.41 9.44 12.95
CA ILE A 1 -7.66 8.05 12.55
C ILE A 1 -6.53 7.53 11.66
N VAL A 2 -6.18 8.20 10.57
CA VAL A 2 -5.07 7.80 9.66
C VAL A 2 -3.76 7.62 10.42
N THR A 3 -3.40 8.53 11.32
CA THR A 3 -2.18 8.44 12.15
C THR A 3 -2.19 7.15 12.98
N ILE A 4 -3.29 6.86 13.67
CA ILE A 4 -3.41 5.63 14.49
C ILE A 4 -3.24 4.38 13.61
N THR A 5 -3.85 4.36 12.42
CA THR A 5 -3.72 3.24 11.49
C THR A 5 -2.27 3.04 11.07
N LYS A 6 -1.58 4.13 10.71
CA LYS A 6 -0.16 4.09 10.33
C LYS A 6 0.74 3.66 11.48
N ASP A 7 0.48 4.15 12.69
CA ASP A 7 1.25 3.79 13.88
C ASP A 7 1.15 2.29 14.18
N ILE A 8 -0.05 1.69 14.02
CA ILE A 8 -0.23 0.24 14.16
C ILE A 8 0.60 -0.52 13.12
N ILE A 9 0.60 -0.07 11.86
CA ILE A 9 1.39 -0.71 10.79
C ILE A 9 2.89 -0.57 11.06
N TYR A 10 3.36 0.61 11.47
CA TYR A 10 4.77 0.85 11.77
C TYR A 10 5.26 0.02 12.94
N GLU A 11 4.45 -0.13 14.00
CA GLU A 11 4.76 -1.00 15.12
C GLU A 11 4.81 -2.47 14.68
N ALA A 12 3.83 -2.92 13.87
CA ALA A 12 3.82 -4.28 13.31
C ALA A 12 5.05 -4.58 12.44
N PHE A 13 5.57 -3.58 11.72
CA PHE A 13 6.75 -3.72 10.86
C PHE A 13 8.08 -3.45 11.59
N SER A 14 8.06 -3.28 12.91
CA SER A 14 9.27 -3.07 13.70
C SER A 14 9.95 -4.39 14.07
N MET A 15 11.23 -4.29 14.45
CA MET A 15 12.00 -5.43 14.97
C MET A 15 11.56 -5.86 16.38
N ASP A 16 10.68 -5.12 17.03
CA ASP A 16 10.07 -5.52 18.30
C ASP A 16 8.97 -6.58 18.08
N VAL A 17 8.41 -6.63 16.87
CA VAL A 17 7.34 -7.58 16.47
C VAL A 17 7.87 -8.63 15.49
N ILE A 18 8.74 -8.25 14.55
CA ILE A 18 9.27 -9.16 13.53
C ILE A 18 10.54 -9.84 14.03
N GLU A 19 10.51 -11.16 14.13
CA GLU A 19 11.69 -12.02 14.23
C GLU A 19 11.96 -12.61 12.83
N ILE A 20 13.01 -12.09 12.15
CA ILE A 20 13.36 -12.49 10.78
C ILE A 20 13.64 -14.00 10.72
N GLY A 21 13.09 -14.68 9.74
CA GLY A 21 13.20 -16.13 9.57
C GLY A 21 12.23 -16.96 10.40
N LYS A 22 11.36 -16.30 11.21
CA LYS A 22 10.34 -16.98 12.02
C LYS A 22 8.96 -16.37 11.85
N THR A 23 8.84 -15.04 12.01
CA THR A 23 7.56 -14.34 11.91
C THR A 23 6.99 -14.48 10.51
N THR A 24 5.73 -14.87 10.41
CA THR A 24 4.99 -14.94 9.16
C THR A 24 4.15 -13.69 8.94
N THR A 25 3.71 -13.45 7.72
CA THR A 25 2.74 -12.37 7.43
C THR A 25 1.44 -12.55 8.21
N THR A 26 1.01 -13.81 8.37
CA THR A 26 -0.18 -14.16 9.16
C THR A 26 0.00 -13.80 10.64
N ASP A 27 1.19 -13.97 11.21
CA ASP A 27 1.46 -13.56 12.60
C ASP A 27 1.31 -12.05 12.75
N LEU A 28 1.79 -11.25 11.77
CA LEU A 28 1.59 -9.79 11.76
C LEU A 28 0.12 -9.41 11.67
N GLU A 29 -0.64 -10.06 10.80
CA GLU A 29 -2.08 -9.84 10.67
C GLU A 29 -2.80 -10.12 12.00
N TRP A 30 -2.47 -11.19 12.70
CA TRP A 30 -3.03 -11.49 14.01
C TRP A 30 -2.58 -10.50 15.09
N TRP A 31 -1.31 -10.10 15.07
CA TRP A 31 -0.79 -9.09 15.99
C TRP A 31 -1.54 -7.75 15.82
N MET A 32 -1.74 -7.31 14.58
CA MET A 32 -2.47 -6.07 14.27
C MET A 32 -3.93 -6.14 14.74
N ARG A 33 -4.60 -7.27 14.55
CA ARG A 33 -5.97 -7.50 15.06
C ARG A 33 -6.03 -7.40 16.59
N GLN A 34 -5.06 -7.99 17.27
CA GLN A 34 -4.96 -7.89 18.72
C GLN A 34 -4.73 -6.43 19.15
N LYS A 35 -3.81 -5.73 18.50
CA LYS A 35 -3.52 -4.32 18.79
C LYS A 35 -4.75 -3.43 18.63
N VAL A 36 -5.54 -3.62 17.58
CA VAL A 36 -6.82 -2.90 17.37
C VAL A 36 -7.79 -3.18 18.54
N THR A 37 -7.88 -4.43 18.96
CA THR A 37 -8.74 -4.83 20.10
C THR A 37 -8.27 -4.18 21.41
N ASP A 38 -6.97 -4.17 21.67
CA ASP A 38 -6.36 -3.58 22.88
C ASP A 38 -6.59 -2.06 22.95
N LEU A 39 -6.65 -1.40 21.78
CA LEU A 39 -6.97 0.02 21.66
C LEU A 39 -8.49 0.33 21.74
N GLY A 40 -9.33 -0.69 21.86
CA GLY A 40 -10.79 -0.53 21.87
C GLY A 40 -11.36 -0.05 20.54
N LEU A 41 -10.66 -0.32 19.43
CA LEU A 41 -11.04 0.04 18.06
C LEU A 41 -11.67 -1.13 17.33
N SER A 42 -12.20 -0.88 16.15
CA SER A 42 -12.70 -1.90 15.23
C SER A 42 -12.10 -1.70 13.82
N THR A 43 -12.15 -2.74 13.01
CA THR A 43 -11.78 -2.67 11.60
C THR A 43 -13.02 -2.75 10.73
N TRP A 44 -12.99 -2.16 9.56
CA TRP A 44 -14.01 -2.38 8.53
C TRP A 44 -13.56 -3.42 7.49
N PHE A 45 -12.25 -3.69 7.41
CA PHE A 45 -11.68 -4.88 6.79
C PHE A 45 -10.44 -5.35 7.57
N GLN A 46 -10.11 -6.61 7.43
CA GLN A 46 -8.99 -7.19 8.17
C GLN A 46 -7.66 -6.77 7.57
N PRO A 47 -6.60 -6.58 8.38
CA PRO A 47 -5.29 -6.31 7.85
C PRO A 47 -4.84 -7.44 6.91
N SER A 48 -4.21 -7.07 5.82
CA SER A 48 -3.55 -7.99 4.92
C SER A 48 -2.08 -7.61 4.78
N VAL A 49 -1.20 -8.59 4.92
CA VAL A 49 0.25 -8.39 4.79
C VAL A 49 0.78 -9.29 3.70
N ASP A 50 1.39 -8.68 2.69
CA ASP A 50 1.99 -9.36 1.56
C ASP A 50 3.51 -9.21 1.55
N ILE A 51 4.21 -10.22 1.01
CA ILE A 51 5.65 -10.19 0.77
C ILE A 51 5.90 -10.17 -0.74
N GLN A 52 6.80 -9.28 -1.16
CA GLN A 52 7.43 -9.37 -2.47
C GLN A 52 8.91 -9.69 -2.27
N ARG A 53 9.34 -10.82 -2.81
CA ARG A 53 10.73 -11.29 -2.73
C ARG A 53 11.36 -11.29 -4.12
N ASN A 54 12.48 -10.59 -4.25
CA ASN A 54 13.23 -10.61 -5.50
C ASN A 54 13.99 -11.93 -5.59
N SER A 55 13.49 -12.86 -6.40
CA SER A 55 14.23 -14.08 -6.76
C SER A 55 14.93 -13.82 -8.10
N GLU A 56 16.23 -14.07 -8.18
CA GLU A 56 17.04 -13.95 -9.42
C GLU A 56 16.50 -14.79 -10.59
N VAL A 57 15.56 -15.69 -10.31
CA VAL A 57 15.04 -16.70 -11.27
C VAL A 57 13.98 -16.15 -12.22
N ASN A 58 13.35 -15.01 -11.92
CA ASN A 58 12.24 -14.51 -12.73
C ASN A 58 12.46 -13.06 -13.16
N GLY A 59 13.33 -12.84 -14.15
CA GLY A 59 13.55 -11.54 -14.81
C GLY A 59 12.35 -10.99 -15.58
N GLY A 60 11.14 -11.16 -15.10
CA GLY A 60 9.90 -10.64 -15.67
C GLY A 60 9.48 -9.31 -15.06
N HIS A 61 8.97 -8.42 -15.87
CA HIS A 61 8.29 -7.19 -15.43
C HIS A 61 7.04 -7.58 -14.63
N LEU A 62 7.15 -7.61 -13.32
CA LEU A 62 6.09 -8.07 -12.45
C LEU A 62 5.17 -6.91 -12.09
N ARG A 63 3.89 -7.11 -12.28
CA ARG A 63 2.86 -6.33 -11.59
C ARG A 63 3.01 -6.55 -10.09
N SER A 64 2.71 -5.53 -9.30
CA SER A 64 2.79 -5.58 -7.84
C SER A 64 2.28 -6.92 -7.29
N PHE A 65 3.03 -7.50 -6.37
CA PHE A 65 2.68 -8.72 -5.64
C PHE A 65 2.44 -9.99 -6.46
N SER A 66 2.85 -10.04 -7.72
CA SER A 66 2.76 -11.25 -8.54
C SER A 66 3.82 -12.31 -8.18
N ASN A 67 4.89 -11.93 -7.50
CA ASN A 67 5.96 -12.81 -7.01
C ASN A 67 5.84 -13.08 -5.52
N ARG A 68 4.69 -13.55 -5.10
CA ARG A 68 4.52 -14.00 -3.71
C ARG A 68 5.33 -15.28 -3.51
N PRO A 69 6.17 -15.35 -2.46
CA PRO A 69 6.84 -16.59 -2.13
C PRO A 69 5.81 -17.66 -1.72
N SER A 70 6.15 -18.93 -1.94
CA SER A 70 5.34 -20.05 -1.45
C SER A 70 5.28 -20.13 0.07
N GLU A 71 6.27 -19.54 0.74
CA GLU A 71 6.34 -19.40 2.20
C GLU A 71 6.14 -17.93 2.57
N ASN A 72 5.32 -17.70 3.57
CA ASN A 72 4.98 -16.38 4.10
C ASN A 72 5.84 -15.96 5.30
N ILE A 73 6.95 -16.67 5.56
CA ILE A 73 7.95 -16.31 6.57
C ILE A 73 8.79 -15.14 6.06
N ILE A 74 8.86 -14.10 6.86
CA ILE A 74 9.59 -12.87 6.53
C ILE A 74 11.09 -13.13 6.55
N GLN A 75 11.78 -12.73 5.48
CA GLN A 75 13.21 -12.91 5.28
C GLN A 75 13.90 -11.56 4.99
N ARG A 76 15.22 -11.53 5.13
CA ARG A 76 16.01 -10.39 4.69
C ARG A 76 15.91 -10.20 3.18
N GLY A 77 15.75 -8.95 2.75
CA GLY A 77 15.55 -8.58 1.35
C GLY A 77 14.08 -8.60 0.90
N ASP A 78 13.14 -8.91 1.78
CA ASP A 78 11.72 -8.85 1.48
C ASP A 78 11.21 -7.40 1.48
N LEU A 79 10.34 -7.08 0.53
CA LEU A 79 9.51 -5.90 0.57
C LEU A 79 8.14 -6.31 1.11
N LEU A 80 7.77 -5.76 2.26
CA LEU A 80 6.48 -5.97 2.90
C LEU A 80 5.51 -4.91 2.43
N HIS A 81 4.25 -5.28 2.26
CA HIS A 81 3.14 -4.38 2.02
C HIS A 81 2.02 -4.71 2.97
N CYS A 82 1.44 -3.71 3.60
CA CYS A 82 0.24 -3.85 4.41
C CYS A 82 -0.87 -2.99 3.84
N ASP A 83 -2.06 -3.56 3.78
CA ASP A 83 -3.31 -2.87 3.52
C ASP A 83 -4.23 -3.03 4.74
N PHE A 84 -4.65 -1.89 5.34
CA PHE A 84 -5.30 -1.91 6.63
C PHE A 84 -6.18 -0.68 6.88
N GLY A 85 -7.37 -0.92 7.43
CA GLY A 85 -8.31 0.14 7.77
C GLY A 85 -9.04 -0.08 9.09
N ILE A 86 -9.10 0.96 9.93
CA ILE A 86 -9.84 0.97 11.18
C ILE A 86 -11.08 1.86 11.07
N THR A 87 -12.05 1.60 11.94
CA THR A 87 -13.23 2.43 12.14
C THR A 87 -13.14 3.14 13.49
N TYR A 88 -13.32 4.46 13.48
CA TYR A 88 -13.38 5.27 14.70
C TYR A 88 -14.44 6.36 14.54
N LEU A 89 -15.39 6.44 15.47
CA LEU A 89 -16.51 7.40 15.45
C LEU A 89 -17.25 7.41 14.10
N ARG A 90 -17.44 6.26 13.49
CA ARG A 90 -18.09 6.06 12.18
C ARG A 90 -17.30 6.62 10.99
N LEU A 91 -16.03 6.95 11.19
CA LEU A 91 -15.08 7.26 10.13
C LEU A 91 -14.18 6.03 9.89
N ASN A 92 -13.91 5.75 8.65
CA ASN A 92 -13.00 4.69 8.25
C ASN A 92 -11.66 5.27 7.77
N SER A 93 -10.57 4.57 8.04
CA SER A 93 -9.30 4.78 7.36
C SER A 93 -9.08 3.67 6.35
N ASP A 94 -8.23 3.94 5.37
CA ASP A 94 -7.76 2.99 4.38
C ASP A 94 -6.32 3.37 4.09
N CYS A 95 -5.37 2.58 4.58
CA CYS A 95 -3.96 2.95 4.57
C CYS A 95 -3.12 1.79 4.07
N GLN A 96 -2.30 2.08 3.08
CA GLN A 96 -1.28 1.16 2.61
C GLN A 96 0.10 1.67 2.98
N GLN A 97 0.94 0.81 3.51
CA GLN A 97 2.32 1.11 3.88
C GLN A 97 3.25 -0.01 3.44
N MET A 98 4.48 0.36 3.17
CA MET A 98 5.52 -0.57 2.76
C MET A 98 6.72 -0.50 3.71
N ALA A 99 7.39 -1.64 3.89
CA ALA A 99 8.66 -1.72 4.60
C ALA A 99 9.61 -2.67 3.87
N TYR A 100 10.89 -2.38 3.92
CA TYR A 100 11.92 -3.26 3.37
C TYR A 100 12.75 -3.87 4.49
N VAL A 101 12.92 -5.18 4.48
CA VAL A 101 13.75 -5.91 5.46
C VAL A 101 15.18 -5.88 4.97
N LEU A 102 16.03 -5.03 5.57
CA LEU A 102 17.42 -4.87 5.18
C LEU A 102 18.18 -6.21 5.20
N LYS A 103 19.06 -6.44 4.21
CA LYS A 103 20.03 -7.52 4.23
C LYS A 103 21.17 -7.21 5.22
N ASP A 104 21.99 -8.23 5.53
CA ASP A 104 23.05 -8.08 6.52
C ASP A 104 24.14 -7.06 6.13
N ASP A 105 24.32 -6.83 4.84
CA ASP A 105 25.29 -5.89 4.25
C ASP A 105 24.68 -4.54 3.87
N GLU A 106 23.36 -4.34 4.11
CA GLU A 106 22.66 -3.12 3.78
C GLU A 106 22.46 -2.23 5.01
N PHE A 107 22.77 -0.94 4.88
CA PHE A 107 22.56 0.08 5.93
C PHE A 107 21.34 0.95 5.66
N ASP A 108 20.75 0.83 4.47
CA ASP A 108 19.59 1.60 4.03
C ASP A 108 18.87 0.85 2.90
N VAL A 109 17.66 1.28 2.59
CA VAL A 109 16.85 0.72 1.49
C VAL A 109 17.59 0.89 0.16
N PRO A 110 17.66 -0.15 -0.69
CA PRO A 110 18.28 -0.07 -2.01
C PRO A 110 17.75 1.09 -2.85
N ILE A 111 18.67 1.78 -3.54
CA ILE A 111 18.35 3.02 -4.28
C ILE A 111 17.22 2.82 -5.30
N PHE A 112 17.16 1.67 -5.98
CA PHE A 112 16.12 1.41 -6.97
C PHE A 112 14.71 1.33 -6.37
N LEU A 113 14.58 0.88 -5.10
CA LEU A 113 13.31 0.88 -4.37
C LEU A 113 12.91 2.29 -3.95
N LYS A 114 13.87 3.11 -3.50
CA LYS A 114 13.62 4.52 -3.20
C LYS A 114 13.15 5.27 -4.44
N GLU A 115 13.86 5.12 -5.56
CA GLU A 115 13.47 5.74 -6.83
C GLU A 115 12.08 5.29 -7.33
N ALA A 116 11.74 4.02 -7.12
CA ALA A 116 10.41 3.51 -7.45
C ALA A 116 9.33 4.14 -6.55
N PHE A 117 9.62 4.26 -5.26
CA PHE A 117 8.72 4.88 -4.29
C PHE A 117 8.53 6.39 -4.56
N ASP A 118 9.61 7.11 -4.90
CA ASP A 118 9.54 8.52 -5.28
C ASP A 118 8.67 8.73 -6.53
N LYS A 119 8.77 7.84 -7.52
CA LYS A 119 7.89 7.87 -8.70
C LYS A 119 6.43 7.60 -8.36
N ALA A 120 6.16 6.69 -7.41
CA ALA A 120 4.80 6.43 -6.93
C ALA A 120 4.23 7.66 -6.20
N ASN A 121 5.02 8.30 -5.34
CA ASN A 121 4.64 9.53 -4.66
C ASN A 121 4.37 10.67 -5.66
N LEU A 122 5.24 10.84 -6.66
CA LEU A 122 5.02 11.83 -7.72
C LEU A 122 3.70 11.58 -8.46
N LEU A 123 3.34 10.32 -8.72
CA LEU A 123 2.05 9.98 -9.33
C LEU A 123 0.87 10.38 -8.44
N GLN A 124 0.98 10.16 -7.13
CA GLN A 124 -0.05 10.59 -6.17
C GLN A 124 -0.20 12.13 -6.14
N ASP A 125 0.93 12.86 -6.17
CA ASP A 125 0.92 14.33 -6.22
C ASP A 125 0.28 14.83 -7.52
N ILE A 126 0.58 14.22 -8.65
CA ILE A 126 -0.03 14.52 -9.95
C ILE A 126 -1.55 14.27 -9.89
N LEU A 127 -1.98 13.12 -9.35
CA LEU A 127 -3.40 12.81 -9.22
C LEU A 127 -4.11 13.82 -8.34
N THR A 128 -3.59 14.09 -7.15
CA THR A 128 -4.22 15.03 -6.20
C THR A 128 -4.26 16.46 -6.72
N SER A 129 -3.26 16.88 -7.50
CA SER A 129 -3.27 18.21 -8.15
C SER A 129 -4.35 18.36 -9.24
N ASN A 130 -4.84 17.26 -9.77
CA ASN A 130 -5.93 17.22 -10.75
C ASN A 130 -7.34 17.14 -10.13
N PHE A 131 -7.46 17.10 -8.79
CA PHE A 131 -8.76 17.20 -8.11
C PHE A 131 -9.29 18.64 -8.18
N ILE A 132 -9.89 18.98 -9.31
CA ILE A 132 -10.44 20.31 -9.58
C ILE A 132 -11.95 20.25 -9.48
N GLU A 133 -12.55 21.18 -8.74
CA GLU A 133 -14.00 21.28 -8.59
C GLU A 133 -14.70 21.40 -9.97
N GLY A 134 -15.76 20.62 -10.14
CA GLY A 134 -16.51 20.55 -11.39
C GLY A 134 -16.01 19.53 -12.41
N HIS A 135 -14.82 18.96 -12.23
CA HIS A 135 -14.35 17.90 -13.09
C HIS A 135 -14.99 16.55 -12.75
N THR A 136 -15.27 15.77 -13.77
CA THR A 136 -15.70 14.36 -13.62
C THR A 136 -14.52 13.47 -13.28
N GLY A 137 -14.76 12.26 -12.74
CA GLY A 137 -13.72 11.28 -12.48
C GLY A 137 -12.91 10.91 -13.73
N ASN A 138 -13.57 10.87 -14.91
CA ASN A 138 -12.91 10.61 -16.18
C ASN A 138 -11.97 11.76 -16.60
N GLU A 139 -12.37 13.00 -16.43
CA GLU A 139 -11.52 14.17 -16.71
C GLU A 139 -10.30 14.19 -15.78
N ILE A 140 -10.48 13.95 -14.50
CA ILE A 140 -9.38 13.84 -13.53
C ILE A 140 -8.43 12.72 -13.94
N LEU A 141 -8.95 11.54 -14.30
CA LEU A 141 -8.13 10.42 -14.77
C LEU A 141 -7.32 10.79 -16.00
N LEU A 142 -7.95 11.27 -17.05
CA LEU A 142 -7.29 11.58 -18.33
C LEU A 142 -6.21 12.66 -18.17
N ASN A 143 -6.50 13.71 -17.40
CA ASN A 143 -5.53 14.76 -17.10
C ASN A 143 -4.33 14.18 -16.32
N SER A 144 -4.58 13.41 -15.27
CA SER A 144 -3.54 12.79 -14.44
C SER A 144 -2.67 11.82 -15.25
N LEU A 145 -3.27 10.99 -16.11
CA LEU A 145 -2.53 10.08 -17.00
C LEU A 145 -1.65 10.85 -17.99
N SER A 146 -2.18 11.97 -18.54
CA SER A 146 -1.42 12.85 -19.45
C SER A 146 -0.22 13.47 -18.75
N ASP A 147 -0.44 14.04 -17.56
CA ASP A 147 0.62 14.71 -16.82
C ASP A 147 1.67 13.72 -16.30
N ALA A 148 1.26 12.55 -15.84
CA ALA A 148 2.18 11.50 -15.44
C ALA A 148 3.07 11.04 -16.62
N LYS A 149 2.51 10.88 -17.83
CA LYS A 149 3.27 10.54 -19.03
C LYS A 149 4.27 11.64 -19.41
N LYS A 150 3.91 12.93 -19.29
CA LYS A 150 4.85 14.05 -19.50
C LYS A 150 6.05 14.00 -18.54
N ASN A 151 5.84 13.47 -17.32
CA ASN A 151 6.87 13.24 -16.32
C ASN A 151 7.59 11.89 -16.47
N GLY A 152 7.43 11.19 -17.60
CA GLY A 152 8.12 9.92 -17.90
C GLY A 152 7.61 8.73 -17.12
N LEU A 153 6.44 8.85 -16.46
CA LEU A 153 5.82 7.74 -15.71
C LEU A 153 4.99 6.85 -16.64
N ARG A 154 4.82 5.60 -16.24
CA ARG A 154 3.83 4.67 -16.80
C ARG A 154 2.71 4.47 -15.79
N PRO A 155 1.73 5.41 -15.74
CA PRO A 155 0.75 5.45 -14.68
C PRO A 155 -0.27 4.33 -14.82
N SER A 156 -0.73 3.83 -13.67
CA SER A 156 -1.98 3.10 -13.50
C SER A 156 -2.65 3.67 -12.26
N ILE A 157 -3.86 4.21 -12.42
CA ILE A 157 -4.57 4.96 -11.39
C ILE A 157 -5.89 4.26 -11.10
N TYR A 158 -6.13 3.99 -9.83
CA TYR A 158 -7.41 3.52 -9.33
C TYR A 158 -7.70 4.19 -8.00
N THR A 159 -8.90 4.72 -7.85
CA THR A 159 -9.43 5.22 -6.57
C THR A 159 -10.86 4.74 -6.38
N HIS A 160 -11.27 4.68 -5.14
CA HIS A 160 -12.64 4.44 -4.76
C HIS A 160 -13.08 5.40 -3.64
N PRO A 161 -14.37 5.71 -3.50
CA PRO A 161 -14.86 6.44 -2.36
C PRO A 161 -14.70 5.65 -1.08
N LEU A 162 -14.40 6.37 0.03
CA LEU A 162 -14.37 5.83 1.37
C LEU A 162 -15.45 6.51 2.20
N GLY A 163 -16.32 5.75 2.82
CA GLY A 163 -17.45 6.27 3.56
C GLY A 163 -17.72 5.51 4.86
N LEU A 164 -18.93 5.64 5.36
CA LEU A 164 -19.38 5.07 6.63
C LEU A 164 -19.25 3.53 6.70
N TYR A 165 -19.36 2.86 5.57
CA TYR A 165 -19.30 1.39 5.48
C TYR A 165 -18.02 0.89 4.79
N GLY A 166 -16.95 1.70 4.78
CA GLY A 166 -15.74 1.37 4.02
C GLY A 166 -15.87 1.79 2.56
N HIS A 167 -15.66 0.88 1.61
CA HIS A 167 -15.93 1.14 0.19
C HIS A 167 -17.36 1.63 0.03
N SER A 168 -17.51 2.85 -0.46
CA SER A 168 -18.79 3.56 -0.49
C SER A 168 -19.26 3.77 -1.93
N SER A 169 -20.56 4.04 -2.08
CA SER A 169 -21.09 4.49 -3.36
C SER A 169 -20.55 5.87 -3.71
N GLY A 170 -20.17 6.07 -4.96
CA GLY A 170 -19.66 7.34 -5.46
C GLY A 170 -18.78 7.16 -6.69
N PRO A 171 -18.25 8.25 -7.24
CA PRO A 171 -17.39 8.19 -8.41
C PRO A 171 -16.06 7.48 -8.07
N THR A 172 -15.57 6.69 -9.02
CA THR A 172 -14.21 6.19 -9.04
C THR A 172 -13.37 6.99 -10.04
N ILE A 173 -12.06 7.02 -9.85
CA ILE A 173 -11.11 7.59 -10.81
C ILE A 173 -10.23 6.44 -11.28
N GLY A 174 -10.45 6.02 -12.54
CA GLY A 174 -9.84 4.82 -13.09
C GLY A 174 -10.38 3.52 -12.49
N MET A 175 -9.97 2.44 -13.07
CA MET A 175 -10.18 1.07 -12.61
C MET A 175 -8.86 0.32 -12.75
N TRP A 176 -8.61 -0.66 -11.89
CA TRP A 176 -7.36 -1.42 -11.93
C TRP A 176 -7.11 -2.14 -13.28
N ASP A 177 -8.16 -2.45 -14.02
CA ASP A 177 -8.17 -3.13 -15.33
C ASP A 177 -8.55 -2.21 -16.50
N ALA A 178 -9.00 -0.97 -16.24
CA ALA A 178 -9.41 -0.01 -17.25
C ALA A 178 -8.90 1.41 -16.92
N GLN A 179 -8.02 1.91 -17.77
CA GLN A 179 -7.39 3.24 -17.64
C GLN A 179 -7.88 4.22 -18.73
N GLY A 180 -9.01 3.93 -19.35
CA GLY A 180 -9.68 4.81 -20.28
C GLY A 180 -10.89 5.46 -19.64
N GLY A 181 -11.14 6.75 -19.92
CA GLY A 181 -12.33 7.47 -19.48
C GLY A 181 -13.56 7.09 -20.28
#